data_c92019f3da258368e809e303b99fbc9d
#
_entry.id   c92019f3da258368e809e303b99fbc9d
#
_cell.length_a   1.000
_cell.length_b   1.000
_cell.length_c   1.000
_cell.angle_alpha   90.00
_cell.angle_beta   90.00
_cell.angle_gamma   90.00
#
_symmetry.space_group_name_H-M   'P 1'
#
loop_
_entity.id
_entity.type
_entity.pdbx_description
1 polymer ?
#
loop_
_entity_poly.entity_id
_entity_poly.type
_entity_poly.pdbx_seq_one_letter_code
_entity_poly.pdbx_strand_id
1 'polypeptide(L)'
;MTTENYQKRSIMPIRNDEPGDEVTVVHRWENGLTWMAHTEPQMQRASHALVDDDEVWLVDPLDAQGLDEEIDALGTIAGIVVLDRHHGRHADRLAARHDVAIHVPTHLPEDSHPVSGFDAPVGFFAEELADTGFELIWKKTKPLLKWYEGALYHPDRGTLVIPDTLMTSHFTVQDGRLEVVPFWRFSPPTELGDLAVERVLVGHGEPVTDDAQTALEEALAGVHGSAGEAIIRALLRTIPKMPRFMYKQLRH
;
A
#
# COMPACT_ATOMS: atom_id res chain seq x y z
N MET A 1 -6.81 -20.53 43.02
CA MET A 1 -6.18 -20.88 41.76
C MET A 1 -6.48 -19.74 40.79
N THR A 2 -5.60 -19.00 40.61
CA THR A 2 -5.14 -17.75 40.08
C THR A 2 -5.65 -17.44 38.67
N THR A 3 -6.52 -16.43 38.64
CA THR A 3 -6.95 -15.68 37.44
C THR A 3 -5.95 -14.59 37.14
N GLU A 4 -4.73 -14.94 36.75
CA GLU A 4 -3.72 -14.01 36.30
C GLU A 4 -3.07 -14.57 35.04
N ASN A 5 -3.59 -14.18 33.89
CA ASN A 5 -2.87 -14.00 32.64
C ASN A 5 -3.82 -13.59 31.52
N TYR A 6 -4.65 -12.56 31.79
CA TYR A 6 -5.13 -11.74 30.69
C TYR A 6 -4.00 -10.77 30.36
N GLN A 7 -2.97 -11.27 29.60
CA GLN A 7 -1.96 -10.40 29.04
C GLN A 7 -2.67 -9.25 28.34
N LYS A 8 -2.40 -8.04 28.82
CA LYS A 8 -2.68 -6.80 28.10
C LYS A 8 -2.17 -6.98 26.68
N ARG A 9 -3.05 -7.32 25.74
CA ARG A 9 -2.76 -7.10 24.33
C ARG A 9 -2.56 -5.61 24.19
N SER A 10 -1.32 -5.19 24.13
CA SER A 10 -0.93 -3.84 23.76
C SER A 10 -1.66 -3.55 22.46
N ILE A 11 -2.55 -2.57 22.47
CA ILE A 11 -3.13 -2.05 21.25
C ILE A 11 -1.95 -1.35 20.59
N MET A 12 -1.25 -2.06 19.69
CA MET A 12 -0.18 -1.45 18.93
C MET A 12 -0.72 -0.20 18.24
N PRO A 13 0.00 0.91 18.28
CA PRO A 13 -0.38 2.08 17.52
C PRO A 13 -0.42 1.70 16.04
N ILE A 14 -1.44 2.14 15.32
CA ILE A 14 -1.64 1.89 13.88
C ILE A 14 -0.49 2.45 13.06
N ARG A 15 0.20 3.43 13.60
CA ARG A 15 1.43 4.02 13.11
C ARG A 15 2.56 3.52 14.00
N ASN A 16 3.35 2.59 13.51
CA ASN A 16 4.64 2.31 14.10
C ASN A 16 5.67 3.10 13.29
N ASP A 17 6.22 4.13 13.89
CA ASP A 17 7.23 5.01 13.29
C ASP A 17 8.66 4.45 13.53
N GLU A 18 8.78 3.30 14.21
CA GLU A 18 10.04 2.62 14.41
C GLU A 18 10.28 1.60 13.28
N PRO A 19 11.54 1.41 12.85
CA PRO A 19 11.89 0.34 11.93
C PRO A 19 11.49 -1.03 12.45
N GLY A 20 11.25 -1.98 11.56
CA GLY A 20 11.03 -3.37 11.94
C GLY A 20 12.32 -4.02 12.46
N ASP A 21 12.17 -4.98 13.38
CA ASP A 21 13.30 -5.74 13.94
C ASP A 21 13.98 -6.61 12.87
N GLU A 22 13.23 -7.03 11.85
CA GLU A 22 13.71 -7.87 10.75
C GLU A 22 12.83 -7.66 9.51
N VAL A 23 13.46 -7.61 8.34
CA VAL A 23 12.76 -7.59 7.06
C VAL A 23 12.17 -8.97 6.76
N THR A 24 10.90 -9.03 6.38
CA THR A 24 10.28 -10.27 5.90
C THR A 24 9.94 -10.11 4.43
N VAL A 25 10.72 -10.72 3.55
CA VAL A 25 10.38 -10.78 2.12
C VAL A 25 9.27 -11.79 1.92
N VAL A 26 8.10 -11.31 1.51
CA VAL A 26 6.89 -12.14 1.32
C VAL A 26 6.74 -12.62 -0.11
N HIS A 27 7.33 -11.91 -1.07
CA HIS A 27 7.32 -12.32 -2.47
C HIS A 27 8.53 -11.76 -3.22
N ARG A 28 9.07 -12.54 -4.17
CA ARG A 28 10.15 -12.15 -5.10
C ARG A 28 9.77 -12.54 -6.51
N TRP A 29 10.10 -11.69 -7.46
CA TRP A 29 10.00 -11.96 -8.89
C TRP A 29 11.22 -11.38 -9.61
N GLU A 30 11.34 -11.58 -10.92
CA GLU A 30 12.49 -11.16 -11.72
C GLU A 30 12.83 -9.65 -11.55
N ASN A 31 11.78 -8.80 -11.51
CA ASN A 31 11.93 -7.35 -11.50
C ASN A 31 11.50 -6.72 -10.17
N GLY A 32 11.70 -7.41 -9.04
CA GLY A 32 11.42 -6.80 -7.75
C GLY A 32 11.13 -7.75 -6.59
N LEU A 33 10.74 -7.15 -5.48
CA LEU A 33 10.26 -7.88 -4.30
C LEU A 33 9.21 -7.10 -3.53
N THR A 34 8.45 -7.81 -2.72
CA THR A 34 7.55 -7.26 -1.70
C THR A 34 8.03 -7.68 -0.33
N TRP A 35 8.05 -6.74 0.62
CA TRP A 35 8.40 -7.04 2.01
C TRP A 35 7.44 -6.43 3.01
N MET A 36 7.50 -6.95 4.22
CA MET A 36 6.88 -6.39 5.42
C MET A 36 7.95 -6.15 6.47
N ALA A 37 7.87 -5.01 7.16
CA ALA A 37 8.77 -4.67 8.27
C ALA A 37 8.23 -5.16 9.62
N HIS A 38 6.93 -5.47 9.69
CA HIS A 38 6.24 -5.89 10.89
C HIS A 38 5.29 -7.04 10.55
N THR A 39 5.56 -8.22 11.07
CA THR A 39 4.76 -9.43 10.84
C THR A 39 3.50 -9.52 11.68
N GLU A 40 3.25 -8.53 12.54
CA GLU A 40 2.05 -8.47 13.38
C GLU A 40 0.77 -8.45 12.54
N PRO A 41 -0.27 -9.20 12.93
CA PRO A 41 -1.45 -9.46 12.08
C PRO A 41 -2.34 -8.26 11.80
N GLN A 42 -2.06 -7.09 12.38
CA GLN A 42 -2.86 -5.90 12.15
C GLN A 42 -2.27 -5.08 11.00
N MET A 43 -3.09 -4.88 9.96
CA MET A 43 -2.80 -4.08 8.78
C MET A 43 -1.82 -4.72 7.78
N GLN A 44 -0.96 -5.65 8.14
CA GLN A 44 -0.03 -6.32 7.21
C GLN A 44 0.55 -5.35 6.16
N ARG A 45 1.19 -4.28 6.62
CA ARG A 45 1.70 -3.22 5.74
C ARG A 45 2.79 -3.76 4.84
N ALA A 46 2.53 -3.78 3.55
CA ALA A 46 3.47 -4.22 2.53
C ALA A 46 4.14 -3.03 1.85
N SER A 47 5.37 -3.23 1.41
CA SER A 47 6.18 -2.30 0.65
C SER A 47 6.80 -3.05 -0.53
N HIS A 48 7.15 -2.33 -1.59
CA HIS A 48 7.60 -2.97 -2.82
C HIS A 48 8.91 -2.33 -3.31
N ALA A 49 9.81 -3.14 -3.83
CA ALA A 49 10.93 -2.72 -4.65
C ALA A 49 10.62 -3.09 -6.10
N LEU A 50 10.62 -2.11 -6.98
CA LEU A 50 10.43 -2.26 -8.41
C LEU A 50 11.77 -2.04 -9.08
N VAL A 51 12.21 -2.99 -9.90
CA VAL A 51 13.49 -2.92 -10.61
C VAL A 51 13.24 -2.56 -12.06
N ASP A 52 13.94 -1.54 -12.52
CA ASP A 52 14.02 -1.18 -13.93
C ASP A 52 15.49 -1.05 -14.32
N ASP A 53 15.95 -1.93 -15.23
CA ASP A 53 17.36 -2.17 -15.50
C ASP A 53 18.15 -2.47 -14.20
N ASP A 54 19.09 -1.63 -13.80
CA ASP A 54 19.86 -1.76 -12.55
C ASP A 54 19.36 -0.79 -11.46
N GLU A 55 18.25 -0.08 -11.70
CA GLU A 55 17.65 0.89 -10.79
C GLU A 55 16.52 0.28 -9.97
N VAL A 56 16.51 0.60 -8.68
CA VAL A 56 15.49 0.13 -7.74
C VAL A 56 14.65 1.30 -7.23
N TRP A 57 13.35 1.18 -7.37
CA TRP A 57 12.37 2.15 -6.90
C TRP A 57 11.60 1.56 -5.71
N LEU A 58 11.71 2.20 -4.53
CA LEU A 58 11.03 1.74 -3.31
C LEU A 58 9.66 2.39 -3.20
N VAL A 59 8.59 1.59 -3.25
CA VAL A 59 7.21 2.07 -3.18
C VAL A 59 6.65 1.90 -1.77
N ASP A 60 6.16 3.01 -1.21
CA ASP A 60 5.55 3.10 0.12
C ASP A 60 6.40 2.39 1.19
N PRO A 61 7.71 2.68 1.31
CA PRO A 61 8.64 1.81 1.99
C PRO A 61 8.55 1.87 3.52
N LEU A 62 8.70 0.70 4.11
CA LEU A 62 8.90 0.49 5.55
C LEU A 62 10.33 0.03 5.79
N ASP A 63 11.05 0.71 6.67
CA ASP A 63 12.39 0.36 7.07
C ASP A 63 12.39 -0.82 8.04
N ALA A 64 13.36 -1.71 7.90
CA ALA A 64 13.59 -2.85 8.78
C ALA A 64 15.06 -3.25 8.77
N GLN A 65 15.51 -3.95 9.81
CA GLN A 65 16.86 -4.52 9.82
C GLN A 65 16.99 -5.56 8.69
N GLY A 66 18.08 -5.50 7.93
CA GLY A 66 18.36 -6.37 6.80
C GLY A 66 17.72 -5.95 5.48
N LEU A 67 17.00 -4.80 5.45
CA LEU A 67 16.37 -4.32 4.22
C LEU A 67 17.42 -3.93 3.17
N ASP A 68 18.49 -3.25 3.58
CA ASP A 68 19.49 -2.76 2.64
C ASP A 68 20.17 -3.93 1.91
N GLU A 69 20.46 -5.05 2.60
CA GLU A 69 21.02 -6.25 2.00
C GLU A 69 20.10 -6.89 0.95
N GLU A 70 18.78 -6.87 1.22
CA GLU A 70 17.78 -7.38 0.28
C GLU A 70 17.67 -6.51 -0.98
N ILE A 71 17.78 -5.19 -0.83
CA ILE A 71 17.70 -4.23 -1.93
C ILE A 71 19.01 -4.20 -2.74
N ASP A 72 20.16 -4.21 -2.09
CA ASP A 72 21.47 -4.23 -2.75
C ASP A 72 21.63 -5.43 -3.69
N ALA A 73 20.95 -6.54 -3.38
CA ALA A 73 20.92 -7.71 -4.26
C ALA A 73 20.10 -7.50 -5.55
N LEU A 74 19.29 -6.45 -5.63
CA LEU A 74 18.45 -6.12 -6.80
C LEU A 74 19.10 -5.07 -7.70
N GLY A 75 19.80 -4.09 -7.11
CA GLY A 75 20.39 -2.97 -7.84
C GLY A 75 20.64 -1.77 -6.97
N THR A 76 20.77 -0.59 -7.61
CA THR A 76 20.99 0.68 -6.93
C THR A 76 19.67 1.41 -6.71
N ILE A 77 19.40 1.91 -5.51
CA ILE A 77 18.20 2.69 -5.25
C ILE A 77 18.27 4.01 -6.03
N ALA A 78 17.32 4.20 -6.95
CA ALA A 78 17.17 5.40 -7.77
C ALA A 78 16.22 6.42 -7.15
N GLY A 79 15.22 5.96 -6.38
CA GLY A 79 14.26 6.83 -5.76
C GLY A 79 13.25 6.10 -4.87
N ILE A 80 12.48 6.90 -4.16
CA ILE A 80 11.38 6.44 -3.32
C ILE A 80 10.07 6.98 -3.88
N VAL A 81 9.02 6.17 -3.86
CA VAL A 81 7.70 6.54 -4.37
C VAL A 81 6.68 6.47 -3.25
N VAL A 82 5.88 7.51 -3.08
CA VAL A 82 4.76 7.53 -2.14
C VAL A 82 3.48 7.76 -2.93
N LEU A 83 2.64 6.71 -2.99
CA LEU A 83 1.43 6.68 -3.82
C LEU A 83 0.16 7.04 -3.06
N ASP A 84 0.17 6.97 -1.74
CA ASP A 84 -0.96 7.30 -0.90
C ASP A 84 -0.58 8.29 0.20
N ARG A 85 -1.50 9.19 0.49
CA ARG A 85 -1.35 10.20 1.53
C ARG A 85 -0.98 9.63 2.91
N HIS A 86 -1.41 8.41 3.21
CA HIS A 86 -1.17 7.77 4.50
C HIS A 86 0.11 6.92 4.51
N HIS A 87 0.78 6.77 3.36
CA HIS A 87 1.92 5.90 3.16
C HIS A 87 3.28 6.60 3.13
N GLY A 88 3.39 7.80 3.73
CA GLY A 88 4.71 8.42 3.95
C GLY A 88 5.67 7.53 4.72
N ARG A 89 5.13 6.71 5.63
CA ARG A 89 5.84 5.61 6.33
C ARG A 89 7.27 6.01 6.71
N HIS A 90 8.30 5.27 6.22
CA HIS A 90 9.72 5.56 6.45
C HIS A 90 10.42 6.17 5.21
N ALA A 91 9.65 6.74 4.26
CA ALA A 91 10.17 7.28 3.02
C ALA A 91 11.30 8.29 3.24
N ASP A 92 11.09 9.26 4.12
CA ASP A 92 12.06 10.32 4.40
C ASP A 92 13.38 9.78 4.99
N ARG A 93 13.26 8.81 5.90
CA ARG A 93 14.40 8.14 6.51
C ARG A 93 15.25 7.37 5.50
N LEU A 94 14.59 6.61 4.60
CA LEU A 94 15.26 5.84 3.55
C LEU A 94 15.83 6.76 2.48
N ALA A 95 15.11 7.83 2.10
CA ALA A 95 15.61 8.85 1.19
C ALA A 95 16.92 9.48 1.69
N ALA A 96 16.96 9.87 2.98
CA ALA A 96 18.15 10.43 3.59
C ALA A 96 19.29 9.41 3.69
N ARG A 97 19.00 8.12 3.94
CA ARG A 97 20.02 7.06 4.03
C ARG A 97 20.71 6.81 2.69
N HIS A 98 19.94 6.84 1.60
CA HIS A 98 20.43 6.48 0.26
C HIS A 98 20.72 7.70 -0.63
N ASP A 99 20.55 8.92 -0.11
CA ASP A 99 20.75 10.20 -0.82
C ASP A 99 19.92 10.28 -2.12
N VAL A 100 18.63 9.91 -2.04
CA VAL A 100 17.69 9.91 -3.16
C VAL A 100 16.48 10.78 -2.90
N ALA A 101 15.75 11.17 -3.96
CA ALA A 101 14.52 11.93 -3.86
C ALA A 101 13.29 11.04 -3.56
N ILE A 102 12.25 11.65 -3.00
CA ILE A 102 10.92 11.07 -2.85
C ILE A 102 10.05 11.56 -4.01
N HIS A 103 9.46 10.64 -4.74
CA HIS A 103 8.59 10.91 -5.87
C HIS A 103 7.13 10.72 -5.48
N VAL A 104 6.29 11.72 -5.76
CA VAL A 104 4.87 11.70 -5.43
C VAL A 104 4.03 12.05 -6.65
N PRO A 105 2.86 11.44 -6.85
CA PRO A 105 1.94 11.84 -7.90
C PRO A 105 1.45 13.29 -7.69
N THR A 106 1.34 14.07 -8.75
CA THR A 106 0.93 15.49 -8.70
C THR A 106 -0.45 15.75 -8.10
N HIS A 107 -1.31 14.73 -7.99
CA HIS A 107 -2.61 14.86 -7.35
C HIS A 107 -2.57 14.74 -5.82
N LEU A 108 -1.43 14.33 -5.22
CA LEU A 108 -1.20 14.44 -3.79
C LEU A 108 -0.88 15.91 -3.47
N PRO A 109 -1.66 16.58 -2.60
CA PRO A 109 -1.44 17.99 -2.34
C PRO A 109 -0.07 18.25 -1.68
N GLU A 110 0.70 19.15 -2.25
CA GLU A 110 2.05 19.52 -1.80
C GLU A 110 2.06 20.07 -0.36
N ASP A 111 1.02 20.79 0.02
CA ASP A 111 0.84 21.37 1.35
C ASP A 111 0.25 20.39 2.38
N SER A 112 -0.01 19.14 1.97
CA SER A 112 -0.57 18.11 2.86
C SER A 112 0.49 17.14 3.37
N HIS A 113 0.28 16.63 4.60
CA HIS A 113 1.05 15.48 5.07
C HIS A 113 0.74 14.25 4.18
N PRO A 114 1.75 13.39 3.80
CA PRO A 114 3.12 13.45 4.30
C PRO A 114 4.03 14.42 3.54
N VAL A 115 3.64 14.88 2.34
CA VAL A 115 4.51 15.64 1.42
C VAL A 115 5.14 16.86 2.10
N SER A 116 4.32 17.68 2.77
CA SER A 116 4.80 18.86 3.50
C SER A 116 5.68 18.55 4.73
N GLY A 117 5.84 17.29 5.08
CA GLY A 117 6.63 16.85 6.23
C GLY A 117 7.92 16.13 5.86
N PHE A 118 8.22 15.96 4.58
CA PHE A 118 9.47 15.37 4.13
C PHE A 118 10.61 16.41 4.19
N ASP A 119 11.75 15.98 4.74
CA ASP A 119 13.00 16.75 4.73
C ASP A 119 13.82 16.46 3.46
N ALA A 120 13.65 15.29 2.85
CA ALA A 120 14.28 14.90 1.61
C ALA A 120 13.70 15.67 0.41
N PRO A 121 14.46 15.82 -0.70
CA PRO A 121 13.94 16.39 -1.92
C PRO A 121 12.70 15.66 -2.44
N VAL A 122 11.69 16.41 -2.87
CA VAL A 122 10.44 15.84 -3.42
C VAL A 122 10.35 16.16 -4.91
N GLY A 123 10.19 15.11 -5.72
CA GLY A 123 9.86 15.19 -7.14
C GLY A 123 8.38 14.86 -7.36
N PHE A 124 7.76 15.48 -8.37
CA PHE A 124 6.37 15.24 -8.73
C PHE A 124 6.27 14.62 -10.13
N PHE A 125 5.39 13.63 -10.28
CA PHE A 125 5.11 13.03 -11.57
C PHE A 125 3.59 12.98 -11.84
N ALA A 126 3.21 13.10 -13.11
CA ALA A 126 1.80 13.23 -13.52
C ALA A 126 1.28 12.02 -14.32
N GLU A 127 2.15 11.39 -15.09
CA GLU A 127 1.80 10.33 -16.04
C GLU A 127 2.67 9.09 -15.84
N GLU A 128 3.97 9.24 -15.77
CA GLU A 128 4.92 8.15 -15.65
C GLU A 128 5.92 8.43 -14.52
N LEU A 129 6.32 7.39 -13.81
CA LEU A 129 7.36 7.45 -12.80
C LEU A 129 8.72 7.42 -13.49
N ALA A 130 9.40 8.59 -13.58
CA ALA A 130 10.63 8.73 -14.31
C ALA A 130 10.50 8.11 -15.72
N ASP A 131 11.48 7.36 -16.19
CA ASP A 131 11.44 6.65 -17.49
C ASP A 131 11.36 5.12 -17.27
N THR A 132 10.63 4.67 -16.23
CA THR A 132 10.58 3.26 -15.78
C THR A 132 9.53 2.41 -16.48
N GLY A 133 8.67 3.02 -17.33
CA GLY A 133 7.50 2.34 -17.89
C GLY A 133 6.36 2.11 -16.89
N PHE A 134 6.49 2.55 -15.63
CA PHE A 134 5.39 2.56 -14.69
C PHE A 134 4.53 3.80 -14.86
N GLU A 135 3.36 3.63 -15.44
CA GLU A 135 2.38 4.67 -15.71
C GLU A 135 1.46 4.91 -14.51
N LEU A 136 1.16 6.16 -14.20
CA LEU A 136 0.14 6.55 -13.21
C LEU A 136 -1.24 6.48 -13.85
N ILE A 137 -1.83 5.29 -13.86
CA ILE A 137 -3.06 4.98 -14.60
C ILE A 137 -4.35 5.34 -13.86
N TRP A 138 -4.28 5.50 -12.55
CA TRP A 138 -5.46 5.74 -11.74
C TRP A 138 -5.15 6.70 -10.59
N LYS A 139 -6.11 7.61 -10.34
CA LYS A 139 -6.00 8.65 -9.33
C LYS A 139 -7.30 8.77 -8.56
N LYS A 140 -7.25 8.60 -7.25
CA LYS A 140 -8.42 8.83 -6.39
C LYS A 140 -8.19 10.06 -5.53
N THR A 141 -9.07 11.04 -5.72
CA THR A 141 -9.04 12.29 -4.96
C THR A 141 -10.40 12.52 -4.32
N LYS A 142 -10.44 12.48 -2.99
CA LYS A 142 -11.62 12.79 -2.18
C LYS A 142 -11.23 13.79 -1.08
N PRO A 143 -11.16 15.09 -1.40
CA PRO A 143 -10.63 16.11 -0.49
C PRO A 143 -11.38 16.17 0.85
N LEU A 144 -12.71 15.98 0.85
CA LEU A 144 -13.51 15.98 2.07
C LEU A 144 -13.14 14.85 3.03
N LEU A 145 -12.71 13.71 2.50
CA LEU A 145 -12.22 12.55 3.28
C LEU A 145 -10.71 12.59 3.45
N LYS A 146 -10.03 13.60 2.87
CA LYS A 146 -8.58 13.71 2.81
C LYS A 146 -7.93 12.44 2.27
N TRP A 147 -8.53 11.82 1.26
CA TRP A 147 -8.03 10.62 0.61
C TRP A 147 -7.43 10.98 -0.75
N TYR A 148 -6.17 10.65 -0.91
CA TYR A 148 -5.39 10.87 -2.13
C TYR A 148 -4.53 9.64 -2.36
N GLU A 149 -4.80 8.93 -3.42
CA GLU A 149 -4.17 7.66 -3.76
C GLU A 149 -3.93 7.59 -5.27
N GLY A 150 -2.81 7.02 -5.68
CA GLY A 150 -2.48 6.72 -7.07
C GLY A 150 -2.21 5.24 -7.26
N ALA A 151 -2.44 4.73 -8.46
CA ALA A 151 -2.02 3.39 -8.86
C ALA A 151 -1.05 3.47 -10.04
N LEU A 152 0.04 2.71 -9.95
CA LEU A 152 1.00 2.52 -11.03
C LEU A 152 0.74 1.21 -11.76
N TYR A 153 0.96 1.21 -13.06
CA TYR A 153 0.87 0.03 -13.89
C TYR A 153 1.99 -0.01 -14.90
N HIS A 154 2.62 -1.16 -15.05
CA HIS A 154 3.61 -1.40 -16.09
C HIS A 154 2.99 -2.35 -17.13
N PRO A 155 2.65 -1.88 -18.35
CA PRO A 155 1.89 -2.66 -19.31
C PRO A 155 2.65 -3.90 -19.79
N ASP A 156 3.93 -3.80 -20.10
CA ASP A 156 4.74 -4.92 -20.60
C ASP A 156 5.01 -6.00 -19.55
N ARG A 157 4.90 -5.66 -18.26
CA ARG A 157 5.14 -6.57 -17.13
C ARG A 157 3.85 -7.00 -16.44
N GLY A 158 2.69 -6.50 -16.88
CA GLY A 158 1.41 -6.76 -16.23
C GLY A 158 1.39 -6.46 -14.73
N THR A 159 2.18 -5.49 -14.25
CA THR A 159 2.35 -5.21 -12.83
C THR A 159 1.52 -4.01 -12.40
N LEU A 160 0.50 -4.25 -11.59
CA LEU A 160 -0.32 -3.21 -10.96
C LEU A 160 0.13 -2.99 -9.52
N VAL A 161 0.39 -1.73 -9.15
CA VAL A 161 0.69 -1.32 -7.77
C VAL A 161 -0.42 -0.40 -7.29
N ILE A 162 -1.15 -0.81 -6.26
CA ILE A 162 -2.26 -0.04 -5.71
C ILE A 162 -2.25 -0.10 -4.17
N PRO A 163 -2.08 1.04 -3.46
CA PRO A 163 -1.84 1.05 -2.02
C PRO A 163 -2.99 0.55 -1.16
N ASP A 164 -4.13 1.26 -1.19
CA ASP A 164 -5.17 1.11 -0.18
C ASP A 164 -6.55 0.73 -0.72
N THR A 165 -6.86 1.06 -1.98
CA THR A 165 -8.20 0.80 -2.55
C THR A 165 -8.46 -0.70 -2.75
N LEU A 166 -7.42 -1.48 -3.07
CA LEU A 166 -7.44 -2.94 -3.08
C LEU A 166 -6.52 -3.47 -1.99
N MET A 167 -6.90 -4.56 -1.34
CA MET A 167 -6.06 -5.21 -0.33
C MET A 167 -6.39 -6.70 -0.17
N THR A 168 -5.42 -7.43 0.37
CA THR A 168 -5.53 -8.84 0.75
C THR A 168 -5.42 -9.05 2.25
N SER A 169 -5.24 -7.97 3.00
CA SER A 169 -5.05 -7.99 4.46
C SER A 169 -6.25 -8.57 5.21
N HIS A 170 -5.98 -9.43 6.17
CA HIS A 170 -6.98 -9.99 7.09
C HIS A 170 -7.76 -8.95 7.92
N PHE A 171 -7.35 -7.70 7.89
CA PHE A 171 -8.07 -6.61 8.55
C PHE A 171 -9.45 -6.37 7.94
N THR A 172 -9.56 -6.45 6.63
CA THR A 172 -10.81 -6.17 5.89
C THR A 172 -11.37 -7.39 5.19
N VAL A 173 -10.54 -8.39 4.91
CA VAL A 173 -10.85 -9.53 4.07
C VAL A 173 -10.73 -10.82 4.87
N GLN A 174 -11.53 -11.83 4.55
CA GLN A 174 -11.33 -13.20 5.00
C GLN A 174 -10.57 -13.95 3.91
N ASP A 175 -9.65 -14.80 4.33
CA ASP A 175 -8.95 -15.76 3.47
C ASP A 175 -7.87 -15.16 2.53
N GLY A 176 -7.43 -13.90 2.77
CA GLY A 176 -6.34 -13.30 1.98
C GLY A 176 -6.67 -13.01 0.52
N ARG A 177 -7.96 -13.04 0.13
CA ARG A 177 -8.38 -12.71 -1.24
C ARG A 177 -8.26 -11.21 -1.51
N LEU A 178 -8.03 -10.86 -2.77
CA LEU A 178 -8.07 -9.47 -3.21
C LEU A 178 -9.50 -8.94 -3.12
N GLU A 179 -9.70 -7.83 -2.43
CA GLU A 179 -11.00 -7.17 -2.34
C GLU A 179 -10.86 -5.64 -2.37
N VAL A 180 -11.89 -4.99 -2.91
CA VAL A 180 -12.05 -3.54 -2.77
C VAL A 180 -12.37 -3.22 -1.31
N VAL A 181 -11.61 -2.31 -0.72
CA VAL A 181 -11.84 -1.84 0.66
C VAL A 181 -13.29 -1.40 0.85
N PRO A 182 -13.94 -1.72 1.99
CA PRO A 182 -15.35 -1.44 2.22
C PRO A 182 -15.79 -0.01 1.93
N PHE A 183 -14.94 0.99 2.22
CA PHE A 183 -15.23 2.40 1.96
C PHE A 183 -15.36 2.75 0.47
N TRP A 184 -14.71 1.99 -0.41
CA TRP A 184 -14.66 2.25 -1.84
C TRP A 184 -15.58 1.37 -2.66
N ARG A 185 -16.30 0.46 -2.03
CA ARG A 185 -17.32 -0.37 -2.71
C ARG A 185 -18.44 0.46 -3.37
N PHE A 186 -18.62 1.73 -3.00
CA PHE A 186 -19.56 2.66 -3.66
C PHE A 186 -18.97 3.40 -4.87
N SER A 187 -17.66 3.39 -5.03
CA SER A 187 -16.93 4.02 -6.13
C SER A 187 -15.69 3.19 -6.42
N PRO A 188 -15.88 1.96 -6.90
CA PRO A 188 -14.79 1.04 -7.18
C PRO A 188 -13.94 1.55 -8.34
N PRO A 189 -12.68 1.11 -8.43
CA PRO A 189 -11.79 1.44 -9.55
C PRO A 189 -12.10 0.56 -10.75
N THR A 190 -13.28 0.71 -11.36
CA THR A 190 -13.75 -0.16 -12.45
C THR A 190 -12.87 -0.09 -13.68
N GLU A 191 -12.19 1.03 -13.89
CA GLU A 191 -11.22 1.24 -14.97
C GLU A 191 -10.01 0.31 -14.89
N LEU A 192 -9.71 -0.26 -13.72
CA LEU A 192 -8.65 -1.25 -13.57
C LEU A 192 -9.02 -2.62 -14.14
N GLY A 193 -10.30 -2.88 -14.39
CA GLY A 193 -10.78 -4.14 -14.97
C GLY A 193 -10.37 -4.36 -16.42
N ASP A 194 -10.01 -3.30 -17.13
CA ASP A 194 -9.55 -3.37 -18.53
C ASP A 194 -8.05 -3.66 -18.67
N LEU A 195 -7.31 -3.72 -17.54
CA LEU A 195 -5.87 -4.00 -17.53
C LEU A 195 -5.61 -5.50 -17.68
N ALA A 196 -4.50 -5.82 -18.35
CA ALA A 196 -3.97 -7.18 -18.39
C ALA A 196 -2.94 -7.35 -17.25
N VAL A 197 -3.35 -7.92 -16.12
CA VAL A 197 -2.49 -8.03 -14.95
C VAL A 197 -1.92 -9.44 -14.74
N GLU A 198 -0.61 -9.51 -14.52
CA GLU A 198 0.10 -10.72 -14.10
C GLU A 198 0.34 -10.71 -12.57
N ARG A 199 0.38 -9.52 -11.96
CA ARG A 199 0.48 -9.37 -10.51
C ARG A 199 -0.16 -8.08 -10.01
N VAL A 200 -0.72 -8.15 -8.79
CA VAL A 200 -1.25 -6.99 -8.08
C VAL A 200 -0.50 -6.83 -6.77
N LEU A 201 0.22 -5.72 -6.65
CA LEU A 201 0.98 -5.33 -5.46
C LEU A 201 0.13 -4.38 -4.63
N VAL A 202 -0.21 -4.78 -3.42
CA VAL A 202 -1.11 -4.03 -2.52
C VAL A 202 -0.34 -3.46 -1.33
N GLY A 203 -0.76 -2.31 -0.82
CA GLY A 203 -0.12 -1.71 0.36
C GLY A 203 -0.44 -2.43 1.68
N HIS A 204 -1.43 -3.34 1.68
CA HIS A 204 -1.86 -4.10 2.85
C HIS A 204 -2.20 -5.56 2.51
N GLY A 205 -1.41 -6.48 3.04
CA GLY A 205 -1.48 -7.92 2.79
C GLY A 205 -0.43 -8.40 1.81
N GLU A 206 -0.52 -9.66 1.41
CA GLU A 206 0.41 -10.26 0.45
C GLU A 206 0.02 -9.88 -0.99
N PRO A 207 0.97 -9.75 -1.91
CA PRO A 207 0.68 -9.50 -3.31
C PRO A 207 -0.07 -10.69 -3.92
N VAL A 208 -0.85 -10.42 -4.97
CA VAL A 208 -1.49 -11.47 -5.77
C VAL A 208 -0.69 -11.69 -7.04
N THR A 209 -0.19 -12.91 -7.23
CA THR A 209 0.68 -13.30 -8.35
C THR A 209 0.17 -14.52 -9.09
N ASP A 210 -0.60 -15.36 -8.43
CA ASP A 210 -1.28 -16.49 -9.04
C ASP A 210 -2.68 -16.04 -9.43
N ASP A 211 -3.06 -16.27 -10.69
CA ASP A 211 -4.39 -15.91 -11.23
C ASP A 211 -4.78 -14.44 -10.96
N ALA A 212 -3.81 -13.50 -11.00
CA ALA A 212 -4.00 -12.11 -10.62
C ALA A 212 -5.10 -11.41 -11.43
N GLN A 213 -5.23 -11.72 -12.72
CA GLN A 213 -6.30 -11.23 -13.57
C GLN A 213 -7.68 -11.63 -13.03
N THR A 214 -7.87 -12.91 -12.74
CA THR A 214 -9.14 -13.42 -12.19
C THR A 214 -9.42 -12.81 -10.82
N ALA A 215 -8.40 -12.71 -9.97
CA ALA A 215 -8.55 -12.10 -8.65
C ALA A 215 -8.96 -10.62 -8.72
N LEU A 216 -8.41 -9.86 -9.68
CA LEU A 216 -8.81 -8.46 -9.91
C LEU A 216 -10.25 -8.37 -10.40
N GLU A 217 -10.63 -9.17 -11.37
CA GLU A 217 -12.00 -9.22 -11.90
C GLU A 217 -13.02 -9.61 -10.81
N GLU A 218 -12.72 -10.61 -9.99
CA GLU A 218 -13.57 -11.01 -8.86
C GLU A 218 -13.68 -9.93 -7.79
N ALA A 219 -12.56 -9.23 -7.46
CA ALA A 219 -12.55 -8.14 -6.52
C ALA A 219 -13.46 -6.98 -6.99
N LEU A 220 -13.37 -6.62 -8.27
CA LEU A 220 -14.20 -5.58 -8.86
C LEU A 220 -15.67 -6.01 -9.01
N ALA A 221 -15.93 -7.26 -9.39
CA ALA A 221 -17.27 -7.84 -9.49
C ALA A 221 -17.95 -8.00 -8.12
N GLY A 222 -17.21 -8.28 -7.08
CA GLY A 222 -17.70 -8.39 -5.70
C GLY A 222 -18.38 -7.11 -5.18
N VAL A 223 -18.14 -5.98 -5.85
CA VAL A 223 -18.82 -4.70 -5.61
C VAL A 223 -20.29 -4.74 -6.07
N HIS A 224 -20.59 -5.55 -7.08
CA HIS A 224 -21.94 -5.65 -7.67
C HIS A 224 -22.85 -6.69 -6.99
N GLY A 225 -22.31 -7.52 -6.08
CA GLY A 225 -23.11 -8.36 -5.20
C GLY A 225 -23.92 -7.47 -4.23
N SER A 226 -25.14 -7.92 -3.83
CA SER A 226 -26.11 -7.15 -3.02
C SER A 226 -25.46 -6.13 -2.06
N ALA A 227 -25.31 -4.89 -2.55
CA ALA A 227 -24.55 -3.82 -1.89
C ALA A 227 -25.01 -3.59 -0.43
N GLY A 228 -26.30 -3.76 -0.16
CA GLY A 228 -26.86 -3.59 1.19
C GLY A 228 -26.35 -4.60 2.22
N GLU A 229 -26.24 -5.87 1.87
CA GLU A 229 -25.76 -6.93 2.80
C GLU A 229 -24.24 -6.86 3.01
N ALA A 230 -23.47 -6.54 1.96
CA ALA A 230 -22.05 -6.37 2.06
C ALA A 230 -21.69 -5.17 2.95
N ILE A 231 -22.45 -4.08 2.85
CA ILE A 231 -22.28 -2.87 3.67
C ILE A 231 -22.61 -3.14 5.13
N ILE A 232 -23.72 -3.79 5.42
CA ILE A 232 -24.10 -4.13 6.79
C ILE A 232 -23.09 -5.08 7.40
N ARG A 233 -22.60 -6.08 6.67
CA ARG A 233 -21.55 -6.99 7.14
C ARG A 233 -20.20 -6.28 7.34
N ALA A 234 -19.82 -5.36 6.44
CA ALA A 234 -18.59 -4.58 6.57
C ALA A 234 -18.68 -3.60 7.74
N LEU A 235 -19.81 -2.89 7.92
CA LEU A 235 -20.04 -2.01 9.06
C LEU A 235 -20.01 -2.78 10.38
N LEU A 236 -20.68 -3.92 10.47
CA LEU A 236 -20.69 -4.75 11.68
C LEU A 236 -19.33 -5.39 12.01
N ARG A 237 -18.45 -5.59 10.99
CA ARG A 237 -17.11 -6.15 11.18
C ARG A 237 -16.03 -5.09 11.39
N THR A 238 -16.17 -3.91 10.78
CA THR A 238 -15.16 -2.84 10.82
C THR A 238 -15.35 -1.88 11.97
N ILE A 239 -16.58 -1.56 12.38
CA ILE A 239 -16.83 -0.61 13.48
C ILE A 239 -16.12 -1.03 14.77
N PRO A 240 -16.16 -2.31 15.23
CA PRO A 240 -15.42 -2.73 16.41
C PRO A 240 -13.90 -2.81 16.25
N LYS A 241 -13.41 -2.91 15.00
CA LYS A 241 -11.99 -3.04 14.65
C LYS A 241 -11.41 -1.75 14.12
N MET A 242 -12.25 -0.75 13.87
CA MET A 242 -11.83 0.52 13.31
C MET A 242 -10.91 1.24 14.29
N PRO A 243 -9.70 1.57 13.85
CA PRO A 243 -8.79 2.32 14.71
C PRO A 243 -9.41 3.65 15.12
N ARG A 244 -9.22 4.03 16.38
CA ARG A 244 -9.76 5.29 16.92
C ARG A 244 -9.41 6.53 16.13
N PHE A 245 -8.32 6.50 15.34
CA PHE A 245 -7.91 7.64 14.52
C PHE A 245 -8.82 7.82 13.28
N MET A 246 -9.27 6.75 12.62
CA MET A 246 -10.23 6.83 11.52
C MET A 246 -11.57 7.40 12.00
N TYR A 247 -11.97 7.04 13.22
CA TYR A 247 -13.16 7.62 13.85
C TYR A 247 -13.01 9.12 14.15
N LYS A 248 -11.77 9.56 14.43
CA LYS A 248 -11.47 10.96 14.68
C LYS A 248 -11.44 11.79 13.39
N GLN A 249 -11.04 11.20 12.25
CA GLN A 249 -11.03 11.86 10.95
C GLN A 249 -12.43 12.01 10.33
N LEU A 250 -13.39 11.16 10.70
CA LEU A 250 -14.78 11.27 10.27
C LEU A 250 -15.58 12.34 11.03
N ARG A 251 -15.02 12.87 12.14
CA ARG A 251 -15.66 13.90 12.98
C ARG A 251 -15.11 15.32 12.78
N HIS A 252 -14.10 15.50 11.96
CA HIS A 252 -13.50 16.78 11.57
C HIS A 252 -13.36 16.83 10.05
#